data_f2b9ac7503bfcf3a2ad5d0bd75e04272
#
_entry.id   f2b9ac7503bfcf3a2ad5d0bd75e04272
#
_cell.length_a   1.000
_cell.length_b   1.000
_cell.length_c   1.000
_cell.angle_alpha   90.00
_cell.angle_beta   90.00
_cell.angle_gamma   90.00
#
_symmetry.space_group_name_H-M   'P 1'
#
loop_
_entity.id
_entity.type
_entity.pdbx_description
1 polymer ?
#
loop_
_entity_poly.entity_id
_entity_poly.type
_entity_poly.pdbx_seq_one_letter_code
_entity_poly.pdbx_strand_id
1 'polypeptide(L)'
;PELEPFYRRRAGLALPLLTHGGKERALAASRDEYCDPEKLRLPLSLGVRVIVAHVASTGRHGGEADMRRLARMMREYPDLFADISSLTQLNKRFYLRKALTWPEFDGRLVYGTDFPLIRTAIVSPWYFVPRLTAGQMMSISRIRNPWDADVELKQALGTPADVFARFPGWLLRCENKHSEKEVR
;
A
#
# COMPACT_ATOMS: atom_id res chain seq x y z
N PRO A 1 11.71 -21.37 6.11
CA PRO A 1 12.09 -22.53 5.28
C PRO A 1 10.92 -23.04 4.42
N GLU A 2 9.74 -23.27 5.01
CA GLU A 2 8.60 -23.88 4.30
C GLU A 2 8.06 -23.06 3.12
N LEU A 3 8.09 -21.72 3.19
CA LEU A 3 7.60 -20.82 2.15
C LEU A 3 8.65 -20.46 1.10
N GLU A 4 9.89 -20.89 1.26
CA GLU A 4 10.98 -20.52 0.34
C GLU A 4 10.73 -21.00 -1.11
N PRO A 5 10.27 -22.24 -1.37
CA PRO A 5 9.95 -22.68 -2.72
C PRO A 5 8.86 -21.83 -3.40
N PHE A 6 7.85 -21.41 -2.63
CA PHE A 6 6.80 -20.52 -3.10
C PHE A 6 7.36 -19.15 -3.52
N TYR A 7 8.22 -18.54 -2.69
CA TYR A 7 8.81 -17.25 -3.01
C TYR A 7 9.78 -17.32 -4.18
N ARG A 8 10.59 -18.39 -4.29
CA ARG A 8 11.46 -18.60 -5.46
C ARG A 8 10.65 -18.72 -6.76
N ARG A 9 9.52 -19.43 -6.72
CA ARG A 9 8.63 -19.55 -7.87
C ARG A 9 8.03 -18.18 -8.25
N ARG A 10 7.61 -17.38 -7.27
CA ARG A 10 7.11 -16.01 -7.51
C ARG A 10 8.16 -15.11 -8.14
N ALA A 11 9.37 -15.13 -7.61
CA ALA A 11 10.50 -14.36 -8.17
C ALA A 11 10.79 -14.75 -9.62
N GLY A 12 10.84 -16.06 -9.92
CA GLY A 12 11.04 -16.56 -11.29
C GLY A 12 9.95 -16.16 -12.28
N LEU A 13 8.72 -15.94 -11.81
CA LEU A 13 7.59 -15.46 -12.62
C LEU A 13 7.45 -13.93 -12.61
N ALA A 14 8.35 -13.21 -11.93
CA ALA A 14 8.28 -11.76 -11.73
C ALA A 14 6.95 -11.27 -11.10
N LEU A 15 6.25 -12.13 -10.37
CA LEU A 15 4.95 -11.81 -9.76
C LEU A 15 5.15 -11.08 -8.43
N PRO A 16 4.62 -9.86 -8.24
CA PRO A 16 4.73 -9.14 -6.98
C PRO A 16 3.90 -9.84 -5.89
N LEU A 17 4.34 -9.72 -4.64
CA LEU A 17 3.61 -10.16 -3.45
C LEU A 17 2.92 -8.94 -2.82
N LEU A 18 1.60 -8.92 -2.83
CA LEU A 18 0.83 -8.01 -1.99
C LEU A 18 0.54 -8.71 -0.65
N THR A 19 0.90 -8.07 0.44
CA THR A 19 0.71 -8.63 1.79
C THR A 19 0.22 -7.56 2.76
N HIS A 20 -0.59 -7.98 3.72
CA HIS A 20 -0.99 -7.10 4.81
C HIS A 20 0.21 -6.76 5.70
N GLY A 21 0.28 -5.51 6.18
CA GLY A 21 1.26 -5.05 7.16
C GLY A 21 0.58 -4.25 8.26
N GLY A 22 1.09 -4.38 9.49
CA GLY A 22 0.48 -3.77 10.67
C GLY A 22 -0.69 -4.60 11.24
N LYS A 23 -1.31 -4.12 12.32
CA LYS A 23 -2.43 -4.83 12.96
C LYS A 23 -3.68 -4.85 12.11
N GLU A 24 -4.21 -6.05 11.88
CA GLU A 24 -5.52 -6.25 11.26
C GLU A 24 -6.60 -6.29 12.34
N ARG A 25 -7.57 -5.38 12.24
CA ARG A 25 -8.68 -5.29 13.19
C ARG A 25 -10.04 -5.62 12.58
N ALA A 26 -10.10 -5.77 11.27
CA ALA A 26 -11.35 -6.05 10.57
C ALA A 26 -11.75 -7.53 10.63
N LEU A 27 -10.79 -8.42 10.85
CA LEU A 27 -11.02 -9.86 10.89
C LEU A 27 -10.73 -10.42 12.29
N ALA A 28 -11.73 -11.03 12.91
CA ALA A 28 -11.62 -11.63 14.25
C ALA A 28 -10.57 -12.76 14.35
N ALA A 29 -10.22 -13.38 13.23
CA ALA A 29 -9.24 -14.47 13.16
C ALA A 29 -7.84 -14.01 12.71
N SER A 30 -7.57 -12.70 12.67
CA SER A 30 -6.27 -12.20 12.26
C SER A 30 -5.18 -12.59 13.26
N ARG A 31 -4.03 -13.01 12.71
CA ARG A 31 -2.84 -13.32 13.50
C ARG A 31 -1.81 -12.22 13.31
N ASP A 32 -1.85 -11.23 14.17
CA ASP A 32 -0.97 -10.05 14.13
C ASP A 32 0.52 -10.41 14.09
N GLU A 33 0.89 -11.56 14.63
CA GLU A 33 2.27 -12.09 14.61
C GLU A 33 2.85 -12.26 13.20
N TYR A 34 2.00 -12.43 12.18
CA TYR A 34 2.44 -12.54 10.78
C TYR A 34 2.54 -11.19 10.07
N CYS A 35 2.06 -10.13 10.68
CA CYS A 35 2.02 -8.80 10.09
C CYS A 35 3.29 -7.96 10.36
N ASP A 36 4.29 -8.52 11.06
CA ASP A 36 5.57 -7.86 11.28
C ASP A 36 6.33 -7.67 9.95
N PRO A 37 6.64 -6.43 9.55
CA PRO A 37 7.41 -6.15 8.34
C PRO A 37 8.74 -6.92 8.23
N GLU A 38 9.41 -7.23 9.33
CA GLU A 38 10.68 -7.98 9.32
C GLU A 38 10.56 -9.38 8.70
N LYS A 39 9.35 -9.97 8.69
CA LYS A 39 9.11 -11.27 8.03
C LYS A 39 9.23 -11.20 6.51
N LEU A 40 9.19 -9.99 5.94
CA LEU A 40 9.35 -9.78 4.50
C LEU A 40 10.80 -9.88 4.03
N ARG A 41 11.77 -9.98 4.92
CA ARG A 41 13.17 -10.16 4.55
C ARG A 41 13.40 -11.40 3.69
N LEU A 42 12.71 -12.50 3.99
CA LEU A 42 12.84 -13.73 3.20
C LEU A 42 12.39 -13.54 1.74
N PRO A 43 11.15 -13.13 1.43
CA PRO A 43 10.75 -12.93 0.02
C PRO A 43 11.62 -11.86 -0.67
N LEU A 44 11.99 -10.79 0.00
CA LEU A 44 12.83 -9.72 -0.56
C LEU A 44 14.24 -10.22 -0.90
N SER A 45 14.87 -11.01 -0.03
CA SER A 45 16.19 -11.61 -0.28
C SER A 45 16.18 -12.62 -1.44
N LEU A 46 15.02 -13.18 -1.78
CA LEU A 46 14.81 -14.07 -2.90
C LEU A 46 14.41 -13.33 -4.21
N GLY A 47 14.44 -11.99 -4.21
CA GLY A 47 14.14 -11.18 -5.38
C GLY A 47 12.65 -11.01 -5.67
N VAL A 48 11.76 -11.28 -4.71
CA VAL A 48 10.34 -11.02 -4.85
C VAL A 48 10.09 -9.53 -4.60
N ARG A 49 9.43 -8.85 -5.55
CA ARG A 49 8.91 -7.51 -5.29
C ARG A 49 7.73 -7.57 -4.33
N VAL A 50 7.78 -6.80 -3.25
CA VAL A 50 6.77 -6.84 -2.19
C VAL A 50 6.05 -5.50 -2.09
N ILE A 51 4.73 -5.54 -1.98
CA ILE A 51 3.87 -4.39 -1.69
C ILE A 51 3.22 -4.63 -0.33
N VAL A 52 3.45 -3.73 0.62
CA VAL A 52 2.84 -3.81 1.95
C VAL A 52 1.59 -2.95 1.99
N ALA A 53 0.46 -3.56 2.27
CA ALA A 53 -0.82 -2.87 2.37
C ALA A 53 -0.79 -1.80 3.48
N HIS A 54 -1.45 -0.66 3.22
CA HIS A 54 -1.71 0.41 4.19
C HIS A 54 -0.46 0.98 4.87
N VAL A 55 0.70 0.95 4.19
CA VAL A 55 2.01 1.40 4.74
C VAL A 55 2.35 0.78 6.11
N ALA A 56 1.89 -0.45 6.37
CA ALA A 56 1.98 -1.11 7.68
C ALA A 56 1.44 -0.22 8.82
N SER A 57 0.36 0.54 8.56
CA SER A 57 -0.25 1.42 9.56
C SER A 57 -0.80 0.63 10.76
N THR A 58 -0.94 1.28 11.92
CA THR A 58 -1.62 0.78 13.13
C THR A 58 -0.95 -0.39 13.88
N GLY A 59 0.14 -0.97 13.41
CA GLY A 59 0.89 -2.05 14.07
C GLY A 59 2.06 -1.57 14.93
N ARG A 60 2.48 -2.44 15.85
CA ARG A 60 3.73 -2.30 16.62
C ARG A 60 4.28 -3.69 16.91
N HIS A 61 5.54 -3.92 16.56
CA HIS A 61 6.28 -5.12 16.90
C HIS A 61 7.61 -4.74 17.58
N GLY A 62 8.02 -5.48 18.60
CA GLY A 62 9.26 -5.19 19.33
C GLY A 62 9.31 -3.76 19.90
N GLY A 63 8.17 -3.17 20.28
CA GLY A 63 8.10 -1.81 20.81
C GLY A 63 8.15 -0.68 19.77
N GLU A 64 8.42 -0.98 18.49
CA GLU A 64 8.50 -0.01 17.40
C GLU A 64 7.23 -0.03 16.53
N ALA A 65 6.81 1.13 16.00
CA ALA A 65 5.69 1.20 15.05
C ALA A 65 6.06 0.52 13.71
N ASP A 66 5.16 -0.31 13.18
CA ASP A 66 5.43 -1.10 11.98
C ASP A 66 5.68 -0.23 10.74
N MET A 67 5.01 0.90 10.61
CA MET A 67 5.31 1.86 9.55
C MET A 67 6.78 2.36 9.61
N ARG A 68 7.35 2.54 10.80
CA ARG A 68 8.76 2.94 10.96
C ARG A 68 9.71 1.79 10.60
N ARG A 69 9.35 0.56 11.00
CA ARG A 69 10.08 -0.65 10.62
C ARG A 69 10.08 -0.83 9.11
N LEU A 70 8.92 -0.65 8.47
CA LEU A 70 8.78 -0.69 7.01
C LEU A 70 9.65 0.36 6.33
N ALA A 71 9.61 1.61 6.80
CA ALA A 71 10.44 2.69 6.25
C ALA A 71 11.94 2.36 6.34
N ARG A 72 12.40 1.79 7.46
CA ARG A 72 13.79 1.33 7.61
C ARG A 72 14.14 0.26 6.58
N MET A 73 13.27 -0.75 6.40
CA MET A 73 13.48 -1.82 5.42
C MET A 73 13.49 -1.32 3.98
N MET A 74 12.74 -0.28 3.66
CA MET A 74 12.77 0.34 2.32
C MET A 74 14.13 0.93 1.95
N ARG A 75 14.96 1.30 2.92
CA ARG A 75 16.34 1.74 2.66
C ARG A 75 17.24 0.56 2.24
N GLU A 76 16.93 -0.64 2.73
CA GLU A 76 17.72 -1.85 2.49
C GLU A 76 17.27 -2.58 1.20
N TYR A 77 15.97 -2.53 0.90
CA TYR A 77 15.36 -3.31 -0.17
C TYR A 77 14.71 -2.43 -1.24
N PRO A 78 15.30 -2.33 -2.44
CA PRO A 78 14.75 -1.53 -3.54
C PRO A 78 13.42 -2.07 -4.09
N ASP A 79 13.14 -3.36 -3.96
CA ASP A 79 11.90 -4.01 -4.40
C ASP A 79 10.78 -4.04 -3.34
N LEU A 80 10.93 -3.27 -2.25
CA LEU A 80 9.91 -3.10 -1.23
C LEU A 80 9.11 -1.81 -1.49
N PHE A 81 7.80 -1.95 -1.60
CA PHE A 81 6.83 -0.89 -1.86
C PHE A 81 5.70 -0.94 -0.83
N ALA A 82 4.88 0.09 -0.78
CA ALA A 82 3.67 0.09 0.04
C ALA A 82 2.50 0.73 -0.70
N ASP A 83 1.29 0.29 -0.38
CA ASP A 83 0.11 0.94 -0.91
C ASP A 83 -0.48 1.98 0.05
N ILE A 84 -1.30 2.88 -0.51
CA ILE A 84 -2.01 3.92 0.23
C ILE A 84 -3.48 3.58 0.45
N SER A 85 -3.86 2.32 0.33
CA SER A 85 -5.22 1.87 0.60
C SER A 85 -5.61 2.13 2.06
N SER A 86 -6.87 2.28 2.35
CA SER A 86 -7.39 2.57 3.69
C SER A 86 -6.87 3.83 4.40
N LEU A 87 -5.91 4.57 3.88
CA LEU A 87 -5.29 5.70 4.60
C LEU A 87 -6.18 6.94 4.69
N THR A 88 -7.34 6.91 4.05
CA THR A 88 -8.40 7.93 4.17
C THR A 88 -9.45 7.59 5.24
N GLN A 89 -9.33 6.45 5.91
CA GLN A 89 -10.18 6.10 7.04
C GLN A 89 -9.91 7.00 8.26
N LEU A 90 -10.94 7.30 9.04
CA LEU A 90 -10.87 8.17 10.22
C LEU A 90 -9.76 7.74 11.21
N ASN A 91 -9.62 6.44 11.46
CA ASN A 91 -8.62 5.88 12.36
C ASN A 91 -7.20 5.88 11.76
N LYS A 92 -7.06 6.04 10.44
CA LYS A 92 -5.79 6.04 9.71
C LYS A 92 -5.43 7.41 9.07
N ARG A 93 -6.25 8.46 9.26
CA ARG A 93 -6.16 9.77 8.58
C ARG A 93 -4.79 10.46 8.64
N PHE A 94 -3.97 10.16 9.63
CA PHE A 94 -2.64 10.75 9.76
C PHE A 94 -1.55 9.99 9.00
N TYR A 95 -1.81 8.74 8.62
CA TYR A 95 -0.80 7.89 7.98
C TYR A 95 -0.56 8.27 6.52
N LEU A 96 -1.59 8.72 5.78
CA LEU A 96 -1.40 9.20 4.41
C LEU A 96 -0.39 10.36 4.37
N ARG A 97 -0.55 11.36 5.25
CA ARG A 97 0.40 12.47 5.33
C ARG A 97 1.82 11.99 5.64
N LYS A 98 1.98 11.07 6.60
CA LYS A 98 3.29 10.51 6.93
C LYS A 98 3.91 9.79 5.74
N ALA A 99 3.13 8.98 5.02
CA ALA A 99 3.59 8.27 3.83
C ALA A 99 4.04 9.24 2.73
N LEU A 100 3.34 10.36 2.54
CA LEU A 100 3.68 11.36 1.54
C LEU A 100 4.85 12.29 1.93
N THR A 101 5.25 12.31 3.22
CA THR A 101 6.30 13.22 3.70
C THR A 101 7.59 12.52 4.15
N TRP A 102 7.56 11.22 4.39
CA TRP A 102 8.77 10.49 4.77
C TRP A 102 9.58 10.11 3.52
N PRO A 103 10.87 10.44 3.48
CA PRO A 103 11.69 10.25 2.28
C PRO A 103 11.84 8.78 1.86
N GLU A 104 11.69 7.84 2.79
CA GLU A 104 11.76 6.40 2.49
C GLU A 104 10.63 5.91 1.59
N PHE A 105 9.48 6.59 1.61
CA PHE A 105 8.32 6.28 0.79
C PHE A 105 8.33 6.98 -0.57
N ASP A 106 9.24 7.93 -0.79
CA ASP A 106 9.33 8.61 -2.08
C ASP A 106 9.60 7.62 -3.22
N GLY A 107 8.81 7.71 -4.29
CA GLY A 107 8.89 6.77 -5.39
C GLY A 107 8.46 5.33 -5.06
N ARG A 108 8.03 5.02 -3.82
CA ARG A 108 7.73 3.67 -3.34
C ARG A 108 6.25 3.43 -3.03
N LEU A 109 5.41 4.45 -3.18
CA LEU A 109 3.97 4.31 -2.95
C LEU A 109 3.26 3.87 -4.23
N VAL A 110 2.25 3.03 -4.07
CA VAL A 110 1.30 2.62 -5.11
C VAL A 110 -0.13 2.83 -4.64
N TYR A 111 -1.04 2.98 -5.59
CA TYR A 111 -2.45 3.11 -5.29
C TYR A 111 -3.09 1.75 -4.96
N GLY A 112 -3.95 1.76 -3.96
CA GLY A 112 -4.86 0.67 -3.59
C GLY A 112 -6.11 1.26 -2.95
N THR A 113 -7.23 0.55 -3.01
CA THR A 113 -8.53 0.99 -2.47
C THR A 113 -8.86 0.39 -1.11
N ASP A 114 -8.53 -0.88 -0.90
CA ASP A 114 -9.08 -1.69 0.20
C ASP A 114 -10.61 -1.80 0.11
N PHE A 115 -11.10 -2.05 -1.12
CA PHE A 115 -12.54 -2.27 -1.34
C PHE A 115 -13.01 -3.51 -0.56
N PRO A 116 -14.20 -3.47 0.10
CA PRO A 116 -15.25 -2.46 -0.01
C PRO A 116 -15.17 -1.31 1.02
N LEU A 117 -14.12 -1.20 1.83
CA LEU A 117 -14.03 -0.27 2.96
C LEU A 117 -14.13 1.21 2.55
N ILE A 118 -13.75 1.56 1.31
CA ILE A 118 -13.89 2.92 0.76
C ILE A 118 -15.35 3.41 0.67
N ARG A 119 -16.34 2.50 0.78
CA ARG A 119 -17.77 2.82 0.78
C ARG A 119 -18.40 2.88 2.16
N THR A 120 -17.62 2.77 3.21
CA THR A 120 -18.12 2.73 4.59
C THR A 120 -18.13 4.12 5.22
N ALA A 121 -18.90 4.29 6.28
CA ALA A 121 -19.00 5.55 7.03
C ALA A 121 -17.68 6.00 7.68
N ILE A 122 -16.67 5.12 7.76
CA ILE A 122 -15.34 5.47 8.29
C ILE A 122 -14.48 6.24 7.28
N VAL A 123 -14.92 6.38 6.02
CA VAL A 123 -14.27 7.19 4.98
C VAL A 123 -15.17 8.35 4.62
N SER A 124 -14.70 9.57 4.87
CA SER A 124 -15.43 10.79 4.49
C SER A 124 -14.46 11.94 4.30
N PRO A 125 -14.66 12.80 3.28
CA PRO A 125 -13.85 14.02 3.10
C PRO A 125 -13.98 14.97 4.29
N TRP A 126 -15.09 14.93 5.03
CA TRP A 126 -15.34 15.76 6.20
C TRP A 126 -14.43 15.48 7.40
N TYR A 127 -13.74 14.33 7.41
CA TYR A 127 -12.75 14.01 8.45
C TYR A 127 -11.42 14.76 8.27
N PHE A 128 -11.27 15.50 7.17
CA PHE A 128 -10.02 16.18 6.81
C PHE A 128 -10.08 17.71 6.95
N VAL A 129 -10.98 18.22 7.77
CA VAL A 129 -10.98 19.62 8.18
C VAL A 129 -9.74 19.88 9.06
N PRO A 130 -9.00 21.01 8.87
CA PRO A 130 -9.15 22.07 7.89
C PRO A 130 -8.33 21.84 6.59
N ARG A 131 -7.87 20.63 6.32
CA ARG A 131 -6.98 20.33 5.16
C ARG A 131 -7.69 20.43 3.82
N LEU A 132 -8.99 20.19 3.82
CA LEU A 132 -9.86 20.36 2.65
C LEU A 132 -10.77 21.56 2.86
N THR A 133 -11.02 22.31 1.80
CA THR A 133 -12.04 23.37 1.79
C THR A 133 -13.45 22.78 1.78
N ALA A 134 -14.45 23.53 2.23
CA ALA A 134 -15.85 23.12 2.18
C ALA A 134 -16.29 22.75 0.75
N GLY A 135 -15.82 23.49 -0.27
CA GLY A 135 -16.08 23.20 -1.67
C GLY A 135 -15.53 21.85 -2.12
N GLN A 136 -14.27 21.53 -1.77
CA GLN A 136 -13.66 20.22 -2.06
C GLN A 136 -14.43 19.09 -1.38
N MET A 137 -14.73 19.22 -0.09
CA MET A 137 -15.49 18.21 0.65
C MET A 137 -16.86 17.96 0.04
N MET A 138 -17.56 19.01 -0.36
CA MET A 138 -18.87 18.92 -1.00
C MET A 138 -18.78 18.27 -2.39
N SER A 139 -17.79 18.66 -3.21
CA SER A 139 -17.55 18.08 -4.54
C SER A 139 -17.30 16.58 -4.45
N ILE A 140 -16.34 16.17 -3.60
CA ILE A 140 -16.00 14.75 -3.41
C ILE A 140 -17.19 13.95 -2.89
N SER A 141 -17.97 14.51 -1.93
CA SER A 141 -19.15 13.84 -1.37
C SER A 141 -20.26 13.55 -2.40
N ARG A 142 -20.27 14.27 -3.54
CA ARG A 142 -21.26 14.08 -4.61
C ARG A 142 -20.85 13.03 -5.64
N ILE A 143 -19.60 12.56 -5.62
CA ILE A 143 -19.11 11.55 -6.54
C ILE A 143 -19.77 10.21 -6.21
N ARG A 144 -20.47 9.63 -7.17
CA ARG A 144 -21.23 8.37 -6.99
C ARG A 144 -20.34 7.14 -7.07
N ASN A 145 -19.36 7.16 -7.96
CA ASN A 145 -18.40 6.05 -8.09
C ASN A 145 -17.43 6.07 -6.90
N PRO A 146 -17.35 5.01 -6.09
CA PRO A 146 -16.50 4.98 -4.91
C PRO A 146 -15.00 5.04 -5.23
N TRP A 147 -14.57 4.51 -6.38
CA TRP A 147 -13.17 4.61 -6.81
C TRP A 147 -12.79 6.03 -7.17
N ASP A 148 -13.64 6.71 -7.95
CA ASP A 148 -13.39 8.09 -8.34
C ASP A 148 -13.38 8.99 -7.10
N ALA A 149 -14.28 8.75 -6.14
CA ALA A 149 -14.32 9.48 -4.88
C ALA A 149 -13.05 9.26 -4.03
N ASP A 150 -12.53 8.03 -3.96
CA ASP A 150 -11.31 7.71 -3.23
C ASP A 150 -10.07 8.33 -3.91
N VAL A 151 -9.99 8.27 -5.23
CA VAL A 151 -8.93 8.91 -6.02
C VAL A 151 -8.94 10.42 -5.80
N GLU A 152 -10.09 11.06 -5.98
CA GLU A 152 -10.24 12.52 -5.82
C GLU A 152 -9.91 12.96 -4.40
N LEU A 153 -10.35 12.21 -3.38
CA LEU A 153 -10.02 12.47 -1.99
C LEU A 153 -8.51 12.40 -1.74
N LYS A 154 -7.85 11.36 -2.22
CA LYS A 154 -6.40 11.19 -2.05
C LYS A 154 -5.60 12.25 -2.81
N GLN A 155 -6.03 12.64 -4.01
CA GLN A 155 -5.43 13.73 -4.78
C GLN A 155 -5.59 15.06 -4.06
N ALA A 156 -6.78 15.38 -3.58
CA ALA A 156 -7.05 16.61 -2.81
C ALA A 156 -6.23 16.66 -1.50
N LEU A 157 -5.84 15.52 -0.95
CA LEU A 157 -4.96 15.40 0.21
C LEU A 157 -3.46 15.46 -0.14
N GLY A 158 -3.12 15.61 -1.42
CA GLY A 158 -1.75 15.83 -1.91
C GLY A 158 -1.04 14.57 -2.41
N THR A 159 -1.77 13.50 -2.74
CA THR A 159 -1.15 12.31 -3.35
C THR A 159 -0.71 12.63 -4.79
N PRO A 160 0.58 12.41 -5.14
CA PRO A 160 1.08 12.66 -6.49
C PRO A 160 0.42 11.75 -7.54
N ALA A 161 0.27 12.23 -8.76
CA ALA A 161 -0.41 11.52 -9.85
C ALA A 161 0.27 10.20 -10.23
N ASP A 162 1.59 10.13 -10.13
CA ASP A 162 2.38 8.94 -10.46
C ASP A 162 2.10 7.76 -9.52
N VAL A 163 1.65 8.00 -8.28
CA VAL A 163 1.25 6.95 -7.34
C VAL A 163 0.08 6.12 -7.89
N PHE A 164 -0.85 6.76 -8.60
CA PHE A 164 -2.01 6.07 -9.19
C PHE A 164 -1.65 5.25 -10.43
N ALA A 165 -0.57 5.58 -11.14
CA ALA A 165 -0.15 4.92 -12.37
C ALA A 165 0.98 3.91 -12.18
N ARG A 166 1.64 3.87 -11.04
CA ARG A 166 2.89 3.10 -10.84
C ARG A 166 2.69 1.59 -10.93
N PHE A 167 1.65 1.05 -10.33
CA PHE A 167 1.41 -0.40 -10.31
C PHE A 167 1.11 -1.00 -11.69
N PRO A 168 0.25 -0.40 -12.53
CA PRO A 168 0.00 -0.90 -13.88
C PRO A 168 1.27 -1.01 -14.72
N GLY A 169 2.21 -0.08 -14.58
CA GLY A 169 3.48 -0.11 -15.32
C GLY A 169 4.37 -1.31 -15.01
N TRP A 170 4.19 -1.97 -13.88
CA TRP A 170 4.92 -3.20 -13.56
C TRP A 170 4.31 -4.43 -14.21
N LEU A 171 2.98 -4.51 -14.28
CA LEU A 171 2.28 -5.61 -14.93
C LEU A 171 2.63 -5.67 -16.43
N LEU A 172 2.64 -4.53 -17.11
CA LEU A 172 3.00 -4.44 -18.52
C LEU A 172 4.45 -4.88 -18.80
N ARG A 173 5.39 -4.66 -17.88
CA ARG A 173 6.77 -5.13 -18.00
C ARG A 173 6.91 -6.64 -17.81
N CYS A 174 6.03 -7.28 -17.06
CA CYS A 174 6.04 -8.73 -16.88
C CYS A 174 5.60 -9.46 -18.15
N GLU A 175 4.64 -8.93 -18.90
CA GLU A 175 4.18 -9.51 -20.17
C GLU A 175 5.28 -9.53 -21.22
N ASN A 176 6.07 -8.44 -21.34
CA ASN A 176 7.16 -8.36 -22.32
C ASN A 176 8.33 -9.33 -22.06
N LYS A 177 8.59 -9.69 -20.81
CA LYS A 177 9.63 -10.68 -20.48
C LYS A 177 9.26 -12.13 -20.81
N HIS A 178 7.98 -12.44 -20.93
CA HIS A 178 7.54 -13.78 -21.34
C HIS A 178 7.53 -13.96 -22.85
N SER A 179 7.19 -12.93 -23.62
CA SER A 179 7.22 -13.00 -25.09
C SER A 179 8.64 -13.18 -25.67
N GLU A 180 9.67 -12.67 -24.98
CA GLU A 180 11.06 -12.83 -25.42
C GLU A 180 11.65 -14.23 -25.13
N LYS A 181 11.05 -15.03 -24.23
CA LYS A 181 11.52 -16.38 -23.91
C LYS A 181 10.88 -17.48 -24.74
N GLU A 182 9.75 -17.20 -25.38
CA GLU A 182 9.08 -18.15 -26.29
C GLU A 182 9.61 -18.10 -27.73
N VAL A 183 10.47 -17.12 -28.06
CA VAL A 183 11.05 -16.95 -29.42
C VAL A 183 12.53 -17.43 -29.50
N ARG A 184 13.01 -18.10 -28.47
CA ARG A 184 14.33 -18.77 -28.45
C ARG A 184 14.17 -20.24 -28.09
#